data_f1091ca3c53757f344df88d3e6cd0050
#
_entry.id   f1091ca3c53757f344df88d3e6cd0050
#
_cell.length_a   1.000
_cell.length_b   1.000
_cell.length_c   1.000
_cell.angle_alpha   90.00
_cell.angle_beta   90.00
_cell.angle_gamma   90.00
#
_symmetry.space_group_name_H-M   'P 1'
#
loop_
_entity.id
_entity.type
_entity.pdbx_description
1 polymer ?
#
loop_
_entity_poly.entity_id
_entity_poly.type
_entity_poly.pdbx_seq_one_letter_code
_entity_poly.pdbx_strand_id
1 'polypeptide(L)'
;MRFFIILAAVACFAIASPRSTQSKANQEVSTFQIVYNNRSQKVKAANNTLYIGSSKQRACCNQMNAEDAATFFLQDKELFLYSPGNPKQQVIVDSPKCKAHARYSIGSRSDINKKANKGWRIDSNGGLTFNGSSLMTCGGSNLARDVLVYDGNNQPDKSCRNLTTKATNIRQPTSCLYTGEGQVVSYYCLSN
;
A
#
# COMPACT_ATOMS: atom_id res chain seq x y z
N MET A 1 -83.10 24.72 -7.29
CA MET A 1 -81.81 24.55 -6.64
C MET A 1 -80.98 23.63 -7.51
N ARG A 2 -79.98 24.18 -8.24
CA ARG A 2 -79.07 23.39 -9.10
C ARG A 2 -77.67 23.44 -8.45
N PHE A 3 -77.18 22.30 -7.95
CA PHE A 3 -75.81 22.17 -7.41
C PHE A 3 -74.83 21.89 -8.56
N PHE A 4 -73.90 22.79 -8.77
CA PHE A 4 -72.74 22.57 -9.63
C PHE A 4 -71.62 21.92 -8.81
N ILE A 5 -71.23 20.72 -9.17
CA ILE A 5 -70.04 20.05 -8.62
C ILE A 5 -68.88 20.40 -9.52
N ILE A 6 -67.91 21.16 -8.99
CA ILE A 6 -66.64 21.48 -9.66
C ILE A 6 -65.63 20.38 -9.30
N LEU A 7 -65.29 19.53 -10.26
CA LEU A 7 -64.16 18.59 -10.13
C LEU A 7 -62.86 19.34 -10.39
N ALA A 8 -62.03 19.49 -9.34
CA ALA A 8 -60.69 19.99 -9.47
C ALA A 8 -59.74 18.81 -9.80
N ALA A 9 -59.20 18.78 -11.01
CA ALA A 9 -58.18 17.84 -11.41
C ALA A 9 -56.81 18.30 -10.91
N VAL A 10 -56.24 17.56 -9.96
CA VAL A 10 -54.86 17.79 -9.49
C VAL A 10 -53.90 17.08 -10.43
N ALA A 11 -53.20 17.82 -11.26
CA ALA A 11 -52.11 17.32 -12.09
C ALA A 11 -50.84 17.15 -11.25
N CYS A 12 -50.44 15.91 -10.91
CA CYS A 12 -49.14 15.62 -10.33
C CYS A 12 -48.06 15.74 -11.41
N PHE A 13 -47.29 16.81 -11.37
CA PHE A 13 -46.05 16.90 -12.12
C PHE A 13 -44.95 16.08 -11.42
N ALA A 14 -44.60 14.93 -12.00
CA ALA A 14 -43.40 14.20 -11.60
C ALA A 14 -42.16 14.96 -12.07
N ILE A 15 -41.47 15.63 -11.14
CA ILE A 15 -40.19 16.24 -11.43
C ILE A 15 -39.15 15.11 -11.44
N ALA A 16 -38.78 14.68 -12.66
CA ALA A 16 -37.66 13.78 -12.85
C ALA A 16 -36.35 14.53 -12.51
N SER A 17 -35.80 14.32 -11.34
CA SER A 17 -34.46 14.81 -11.00
C SER A 17 -33.42 14.14 -11.92
N PRO A 18 -32.55 14.91 -12.60
CA PRO A 18 -31.49 14.33 -13.37
C PRO A 18 -30.56 13.57 -12.42
N ARG A 19 -30.47 12.25 -12.60
CA ARG A 19 -29.51 11.40 -11.93
C ARG A 19 -28.12 11.85 -12.42
N SER A 20 -27.40 12.63 -11.60
CA SER A 20 -26.01 12.94 -11.84
C SER A 20 -25.24 11.63 -11.79
N THR A 21 -24.91 11.08 -12.95
CA THR A 21 -23.85 10.09 -13.09
C THR A 21 -22.55 10.78 -12.70
N GLN A 22 -22.22 10.73 -11.41
CA GLN A 22 -20.85 11.02 -10.97
C GLN A 22 -19.95 10.00 -11.68
N SER A 23 -19.35 10.42 -12.77
CA SER A 23 -18.17 9.76 -13.31
C SER A 23 -17.19 9.71 -12.13
N LYS A 24 -16.81 8.50 -11.66
CA LYS A 24 -15.67 8.35 -10.80
C LYS A 24 -14.49 8.96 -11.55
N ALA A 25 -14.20 10.22 -11.23
CA ALA A 25 -12.96 10.84 -11.65
C ALA A 25 -11.87 9.86 -11.24
N ASN A 26 -11.03 9.45 -12.19
CA ASN A 26 -9.85 8.66 -11.92
C ASN A 26 -9.04 9.45 -10.90
N GLN A 27 -9.20 9.10 -9.63
CA GLN A 27 -8.44 9.67 -8.55
C GLN A 27 -7.00 9.23 -8.81
N GLU A 28 -6.19 10.14 -9.31
CA GLU A 28 -4.78 9.88 -9.57
C GLU A 28 -4.16 9.41 -8.27
N VAL A 29 -3.78 8.13 -8.24
CA VAL A 29 -3.26 7.49 -7.05
C VAL A 29 -1.89 8.07 -6.79
N SER A 30 -1.74 8.84 -5.71
CA SER A 30 -0.46 9.39 -5.31
C SER A 30 0.51 8.26 -4.95
N THR A 31 1.55 8.10 -5.77
CA THR A 31 2.59 7.11 -5.56
C THR A 31 3.80 7.70 -4.85
N PHE A 32 4.46 6.90 -4.03
CA PHE A 32 5.61 7.34 -3.25
C PHE A 32 6.62 6.21 -3.03
N GLN A 33 7.84 6.60 -2.71
CA GLN A 33 8.87 5.70 -2.18
C GLN A 33 9.10 6.03 -0.71
N ILE A 34 9.55 5.06 0.05
CA ILE A 34 9.87 5.23 1.46
C ILE A 34 11.40 5.33 1.58
N VAL A 35 11.86 6.51 1.98
CA VAL A 35 13.27 6.76 2.27
C VAL A 35 13.51 6.73 3.77
N TYR A 36 14.72 6.36 4.19
CA TYR A 36 15.14 6.33 5.58
C TYR A 36 16.58 6.86 5.71
N ASN A 37 17.03 7.13 6.94
CA ASN A 37 18.37 7.65 7.24
C ASN A 37 18.76 8.86 6.35
N ASN A 38 18.07 9.99 6.54
CA ASN A 38 18.32 11.24 5.83
C ASN A 38 18.22 11.16 4.30
N ARG A 39 17.32 10.32 3.79
CA ARG A 39 16.95 10.16 2.38
C ARG A 39 17.99 9.48 1.48
N SER A 40 19.04 8.90 2.04
CA SER A 40 20.07 8.22 1.22
C SER A 40 19.71 6.77 0.86
N GLN A 41 18.83 6.14 1.63
CA GLN A 41 18.49 4.74 1.45
C GLN A 41 16.98 4.57 1.33
N LYS A 42 16.56 3.57 0.56
CA LYS A 42 15.14 3.32 0.24
C LYS A 42 14.71 1.92 0.66
N VAL A 43 13.42 1.80 1.00
CA VAL A 43 12.78 0.50 1.25
C VAL A 43 12.63 -0.23 -0.08
N LYS A 44 12.92 -1.52 -0.05
CA LYS A 44 12.89 -2.45 -1.18
C LYS A 44 11.94 -3.60 -0.91
N ALA A 45 11.61 -4.34 -1.97
CA ALA A 45 10.72 -5.48 -1.87
C ALA A 45 11.29 -6.69 -2.62
N ALA A 46 11.30 -7.85 -1.97
CA ALA A 46 11.63 -9.15 -2.55
C ALA A 46 11.11 -10.27 -1.66
N ASN A 47 10.82 -11.43 -2.25
CA ASN A 47 10.46 -12.65 -1.52
C ASN A 47 9.35 -12.45 -0.48
N ASN A 48 8.29 -11.75 -0.86
CA ASN A 48 7.16 -11.38 0.01
C ASN A 48 7.52 -10.49 1.21
N THR A 49 8.70 -9.89 1.27
CA THR A 49 9.18 -9.12 2.43
C THR A 49 9.59 -7.72 2.01
N LEU A 50 9.26 -6.72 2.84
CA LEU A 50 9.87 -5.40 2.75
C LEU A 50 11.17 -5.39 3.54
N TYR A 51 12.22 -4.81 2.97
CA TYR A 51 13.54 -4.79 3.61
C TYR A 51 14.31 -3.51 3.29
N ILE A 52 15.37 -3.31 4.02
CA ILE A 52 16.37 -2.25 3.82
C ILE A 52 17.76 -2.87 3.70
N GLY A 53 18.67 -2.18 3.04
CA GLY A 53 20.06 -2.62 2.89
C GLY A 53 20.58 -2.54 1.48
N SER A 54 21.78 -3.13 1.24
CA SER A 54 22.49 -3.06 -0.05
C SER A 54 22.02 -4.11 -1.07
N SER A 55 21.32 -5.16 -0.65
CA SER A 55 20.76 -6.14 -1.59
C SER A 55 19.80 -5.46 -2.57
N LYS A 56 19.90 -5.84 -3.86
CA LYS A 56 18.99 -5.33 -4.88
C LYS A 56 17.59 -5.88 -4.69
N GLN A 57 16.58 -5.05 -4.97
CA GLN A 57 15.21 -5.54 -5.00
C GLN A 57 15.03 -6.59 -6.10
N ARG A 58 14.05 -7.47 -5.91
CA ARG A 58 13.70 -8.48 -6.91
C ARG A 58 12.32 -8.18 -7.45
N ALA A 59 12.32 -7.50 -8.61
CA ALA A 59 11.09 -7.08 -9.26
C ALA A 59 11.25 -7.07 -10.77
N CYS A 60 10.16 -7.29 -11.47
CA CYS A 60 10.04 -7.09 -12.90
C CYS A 60 9.35 -5.75 -13.15
N CYS A 61 10.05 -4.81 -13.75
CA CYS A 61 9.57 -3.46 -13.95
C CYS A 61 9.35 -3.17 -15.44
N ASN A 62 8.40 -2.28 -15.73
CA ASN A 62 8.11 -1.84 -17.11
C ASN A 62 9.18 -0.92 -17.70
N GLN A 63 10.18 -0.54 -16.92
CA GLN A 63 11.33 0.27 -17.37
C GLN A 63 12.65 -0.46 -17.06
N MET A 64 13.55 -0.50 -18.02
CA MET A 64 14.86 -1.17 -17.88
C MET A 64 15.75 -0.57 -16.79
N ASN A 65 15.67 0.74 -16.59
CA ASN A 65 16.47 1.47 -15.61
C ASN A 65 15.64 1.82 -14.36
N ALA A 66 14.73 0.92 -13.95
CA ALA A 66 13.95 1.11 -12.76
C ALA A 66 14.85 1.32 -11.54
N GLU A 67 14.46 2.27 -10.72
CA GLU A 67 15.18 2.55 -9.48
C GLU A 67 15.13 1.34 -8.54
N ASP A 68 16.23 1.06 -7.85
CA ASP A 68 16.34 -0.03 -6.86
C ASP A 68 15.61 0.31 -5.55
N ALA A 69 14.31 0.56 -5.68
CA ALA A 69 13.42 0.98 -4.61
C ALA A 69 11.99 0.54 -4.88
N ALA A 70 11.27 0.13 -3.84
CA ALA A 70 9.86 -0.20 -3.95
C ALA A 70 9.02 1.08 -4.05
N THR A 71 8.08 1.09 -4.99
CA THR A 71 7.09 2.16 -5.15
C THR A 71 5.77 1.71 -4.54
N PHE A 72 5.15 2.59 -3.77
CA PHE A 72 3.95 2.32 -2.98
C PHE A 72 2.82 3.28 -3.32
N PHE A 73 1.61 2.91 -2.94
CA PHE A 73 0.47 3.80 -2.81
C PHE A 73 -0.42 3.39 -1.63
N LEU A 74 -1.16 4.36 -1.12
CA LEU A 74 -2.15 4.14 -0.06
C LEU A 74 -3.56 4.22 -0.65
N GLN A 75 -4.41 3.28 -0.26
CA GLN A 75 -5.84 3.29 -0.55
C GLN A 75 -6.59 2.76 0.68
N ASP A 76 -7.54 3.53 1.22
CA ASP A 76 -8.41 3.14 2.34
C ASP A 76 -7.66 2.62 3.59
N LYS A 77 -6.52 3.26 3.91
CA LYS A 77 -5.58 2.87 4.98
C LYS A 77 -4.91 1.50 4.74
N GLU A 78 -4.91 1.03 3.52
CA GLU A 78 -4.18 -0.14 3.07
C GLU A 78 -2.99 0.30 2.23
N LEU A 79 -1.84 -0.35 2.41
CA LEU A 79 -0.62 -0.07 1.66
C LEU A 79 -0.45 -1.11 0.56
N PHE A 80 -0.16 -0.65 -0.64
CA PHE A 80 0.08 -1.49 -1.79
C PHE A 80 1.42 -1.18 -2.45
N LEU A 81 2.03 -2.18 -3.04
CA LEU A 81 3.11 -2.00 -4.01
C LEU A 81 2.51 -1.56 -5.35
N TYR A 82 3.15 -0.60 -6.01
CA TYR A 82 2.72 -0.13 -7.31
C TYR A 82 3.14 -1.14 -8.39
N SER A 83 2.22 -2.03 -8.71
CA SER A 83 2.41 -3.13 -9.65
C SER A 83 1.37 -3.10 -10.78
N PRO A 84 1.70 -3.62 -11.99
CA PRO A 84 0.71 -3.75 -13.06
C PRO A 84 -0.30 -4.85 -12.74
N GLY A 85 -1.53 -4.66 -13.20
CA GLY A 85 -2.54 -5.70 -13.22
C GLY A 85 -3.18 -6.07 -11.88
N ASN A 86 -3.83 -7.22 -11.90
CA ASN A 86 -4.46 -7.87 -10.75
C ASN A 86 -3.90 -9.30 -10.61
N PRO A 87 -3.74 -9.81 -9.37
CA PRO A 87 -4.09 -9.17 -8.10
C PRO A 87 -3.07 -8.11 -7.67
N LYS A 88 -3.57 -7.07 -6.96
CA LYS A 88 -2.70 -6.06 -6.34
C LYS A 88 -1.79 -6.71 -5.30
N GLN A 89 -0.54 -6.28 -5.24
CA GLN A 89 0.42 -6.71 -4.22
C GLN A 89 0.22 -5.87 -2.95
N GLN A 90 -0.52 -6.40 -1.99
CA GLN A 90 -0.90 -5.70 -0.77
C GLN A 90 0.11 -5.93 0.34
N VAL A 91 0.53 -4.86 1.01
CA VAL A 91 1.39 -4.95 2.20
C VAL A 91 0.53 -5.26 3.42
N ILE A 92 0.93 -6.30 4.13
CA ILE A 92 0.28 -6.83 5.32
C ILE A 92 1.27 -6.86 6.49
N VAL A 93 0.75 -6.79 7.71
CA VAL A 93 1.55 -6.96 8.92
C VAL A 93 1.31 -8.37 9.44
N ASP A 94 2.34 -9.18 9.43
CA ASP A 94 2.29 -10.59 9.79
C ASP A 94 2.43 -10.75 11.29
N SER A 95 1.33 -10.94 11.97
CA SER A 95 1.21 -11.01 13.45
C SER A 95 1.56 -9.69 14.16
N PRO A 96 0.61 -9.02 14.78
CA PRO A 96 0.85 -7.76 15.47
C PRO A 96 1.53 -7.91 16.84
N LYS A 97 2.09 -9.09 17.16
CA LYS A 97 2.76 -9.32 18.45
C LYS A 97 4.26 -9.06 18.31
N CYS A 98 4.76 -8.07 19.02
CA CYS A 98 6.18 -7.74 19.32
C CYS A 98 7.10 -7.44 18.14
N LYS A 99 7.14 -8.24 17.10
CA LYS A 99 8.02 -8.09 15.92
C LYS A 99 7.24 -8.48 14.66
N ALA A 100 6.30 -7.64 14.29
CA ALA A 100 5.45 -7.92 13.13
C ALA A 100 6.17 -7.54 11.83
N HIS A 101 6.44 -8.50 10.98
CA HIS A 101 7.07 -8.27 9.69
C HIS A 101 6.12 -7.57 8.73
N ALA A 102 6.59 -6.52 8.07
CA ALA A 102 5.90 -5.94 6.94
C ALA A 102 6.17 -6.81 5.70
N ARG A 103 5.17 -7.59 5.31
CA ARG A 103 5.22 -8.50 4.16
C ARG A 103 4.24 -8.05 3.10
N TYR A 104 4.34 -8.56 1.89
CA TYR A 104 3.30 -8.38 0.88
C TYR A 104 2.77 -9.72 0.37
N SER A 105 1.51 -9.74 0.02
CA SER A 105 0.81 -10.90 -0.54
C SER A 105 0.69 -10.77 -2.05
N ILE A 106 0.94 -11.86 -2.75
CA ILE A 106 0.72 -11.99 -4.19
C ILE A 106 -0.47 -12.94 -4.34
N GLY A 107 -1.67 -12.42 -4.51
CA GLY A 107 -2.84 -13.26 -4.79
C GLY A 107 -3.91 -13.31 -3.72
N SER A 108 -4.56 -14.44 -3.54
CA SER A 108 -5.92 -14.56 -3.06
C SER A 108 -6.23 -13.86 -1.72
N ARG A 109 -7.43 -13.27 -1.68
CA ARG A 109 -8.01 -12.56 -0.54
C ARG A 109 -8.13 -13.42 0.73
N SER A 110 -8.05 -14.75 0.61
CA SER A 110 -8.19 -15.69 1.73
C SER A 110 -7.06 -15.61 2.74
N ASP A 111 -5.83 -15.34 2.28
CA ASP A 111 -4.66 -15.24 3.16
C ASP A 111 -4.57 -13.87 3.84
N ILE A 112 -5.20 -12.85 3.24
CA ILE A 112 -5.21 -11.48 3.74
C ILE A 112 -6.18 -11.33 4.92
N ASN A 113 -7.28 -12.08 4.95
CA ASN A 113 -8.33 -11.93 5.98
C ASN A 113 -7.88 -12.30 7.41
N LYS A 114 -6.77 -13.00 7.56
CA LYS A 114 -6.20 -13.38 8.87
C LYS A 114 -5.07 -12.46 9.35
N LYS A 115 -4.66 -11.49 8.52
CA LYS A 115 -3.51 -10.62 8.77
C LYS A 115 -3.95 -9.15 8.84
N ALA A 116 -3.24 -8.35 9.62
CA ALA A 116 -3.54 -6.94 9.71
C ALA A 116 -3.07 -6.23 8.44
N ASN A 117 -4.02 -5.69 7.68
CA ASN A 117 -3.75 -5.00 6.42
C ASN A 117 -4.17 -3.53 6.44
N LYS A 118 -5.04 -3.13 7.38
CA LYS A 118 -5.51 -1.75 7.56
C LYS A 118 -4.84 -1.08 8.73
N GLY A 119 -4.56 0.21 8.58
CA GLY A 119 -3.92 1.00 9.62
C GLY A 119 -2.68 1.76 9.12
N TRP A 120 -2.32 1.57 7.85
CA TRP A 120 -1.24 2.29 7.21
C TRP A 120 -1.63 3.75 6.99
N ARG A 121 -0.71 4.66 7.30
CA ARG A 121 -0.85 6.09 7.04
C ARG A 121 0.50 6.78 6.94
N ILE A 122 0.52 7.92 6.27
CA ILE A 122 1.63 8.86 6.35
C ILE A 122 1.26 9.87 7.43
N ASP A 123 2.11 10.03 8.43
CA ASP A 123 1.92 10.97 9.53
C ASP A 123 2.20 12.42 9.12
N SER A 124 2.00 13.37 10.01
CA SER A 124 2.23 14.81 9.76
C SER A 124 3.68 15.17 9.43
N ASN A 125 4.64 14.32 9.81
CA ASN A 125 6.06 14.49 9.52
C ASN A 125 6.47 13.82 8.19
N GLY A 126 5.53 13.16 7.52
CA GLY A 126 5.73 12.40 6.30
C GLY A 126 6.24 10.98 6.53
N GLY A 127 6.30 10.50 7.76
CA GLY A 127 6.70 9.14 8.11
C GLY A 127 5.60 8.12 7.82
N LEU A 128 5.97 6.94 7.31
CA LEU A 128 5.02 5.84 7.17
C LEU A 128 4.85 5.14 8.52
N THR A 129 3.60 4.98 8.94
CA THR A 129 3.22 4.32 10.20
C THR A 129 2.12 3.29 9.98
N PHE A 130 2.02 2.34 10.90
CA PHE A 130 0.94 1.36 10.95
C PHE A 130 0.27 1.41 12.33
N ASN A 131 -1.04 1.71 12.38
CA ASN A 131 -1.80 1.95 13.63
C ASN A 131 -1.12 2.94 14.59
N GLY A 132 -0.41 3.92 14.04
CA GLY A 132 0.35 4.90 14.82
C GLY A 132 1.74 4.45 15.25
N SER A 133 2.10 3.20 15.03
CA SER A 133 3.41 2.65 15.33
C SER A 133 4.40 2.94 14.21
N SER A 134 5.64 3.29 14.60
CA SER A 134 6.75 3.51 13.67
C SER A 134 7.28 2.21 13.10
N LEU A 135 7.93 2.31 11.96
CA LEU A 135 8.70 1.19 11.40
C LEU A 135 10.03 1.03 12.15
N MET A 136 10.51 -0.20 12.17
CA MET A 136 11.78 -0.55 12.78
C MET A 136 12.51 -1.64 11.98
N THR A 137 13.75 -1.88 12.34
CA THR A 137 14.53 -3.02 11.86
C THR A 137 15.32 -3.63 13.00
N CYS A 138 15.54 -4.92 12.99
CA CYS A 138 16.30 -5.62 14.03
C CYS A 138 17.40 -6.46 13.40
N GLY A 139 18.54 -6.53 14.06
CA GLY A 139 19.66 -7.43 13.73
C GLY A 139 20.03 -7.49 12.26
N GLY A 140 20.66 -8.59 11.88
CA GLY A 140 20.93 -8.91 10.48
C GLY A 140 22.20 -8.28 9.91
N SER A 141 22.53 -8.69 8.69
CA SER A 141 23.65 -8.16 7.93
C SER A 141 23.31 -6.81 7.30
N ASN A 142 24.30 -6.06 6.88
CA ASN A 142 24.08 -4.83 6.10
C ASN A 142 23.50 -5.11 4.70
N LEU A 143 23.43 -6.38 4.28
CA LEU A 143 22.92 -6.79 2.96
C LEU A 143 21.41 -6.65 2.89
N ALA A 144 20.68 -7.19 3.87
CA ALA A 144 19.22 -7.09 3.93
C ALA A 144 18.75 -7.20 5.38
N ARG A 145 17.89 -6.30 5.80
CA ARG A 145 17.23 -6.32 7.11
C ARG A 145 15.75 -6.07 6.91
N ASP A 146 14.93 -6.93 7.49
CA ASP A 146 13.49 -6.83 7.36
C ASP A 146 12.95 -5.54 7.98
N VAL A 147 11.92 -5.00 7.34
CA VAL A 147 11.11 -3.92 7.89
C VAL A 147 10.04 -4.52 8.79
N LEU A 148 10.01 -4.08 10.02
CA LEU A 148 9.11 -4.52 11.08
C LEU A 148 8.20 -3.36 11.51
N VAL A 149 7.05 -3.70 12.09
CA VAL A 149 6.18 -2.76 12.78
C VAL A 149 6.33 -3.01 14.27
N TYR A 150 6.55 -1.94 15.05
CA TYR A 150 6.63 -2.00 16.51
C TYR A 150 5.31 -1.58 17.12
N ASP A 151 4.72 -2.44 17.95
CA ASP A 151 3.40 -2.19 18.57
C ASP A 151 3.47 -1.38 19.87
N GLY A 152 4.66 -1.06 20.35
CA GLY A 152 4.85 -0.27 21.57
C GLY A 152 4.74 -1.05 22.89
N ASN A 153 4.25 -2.28 22.87
CA ASN A 153 3.92 -3.02 24.10
C ASN A 153 5.06 -3.86 24.68
N ASN A 154 6.06 -4.15 23.88
CA ASN A 154 7.20 -4.93 24.30
C ASN A 154 8.49 -4.19 23.97
N GLN A 155 9.41 -4.13 24.92
CA GLN A 155 10.70 -3.49 24.69
C GLN A 155 11.42 -4.21 23.55
N PRO A 156 11.76 -3.51 22.44
CA PRO A 156 12.44 -4.14 21.35
C PRO A 156 13.80 -4.65 21.81
N ASP A 157 14.22 -5.77 21.24
CA ASP A 157 15.57 -6.31 21.41
C ASP A 157 16.60 -5.19 21.19
N LYS A 158 17.71 -5.21 21.94
CA LYS A 158 18.80 -4.23 21.82
C LYS A 158 19.38 -4.13 20.40
N SER A 159 19.18 -5.17 19.59
CA SER A 159 19.57 -5.19 18.17
C SER A 159 18.59 -4.42 17.26
N CYS A 160 17.43 -4.01 17.76
CA CYS A 160 16.40 -3.34 17.00
C CYS A 160 16.59 -1.80 17.04
N ARG A 161 16.26 -1.14 15.93
CA ARG A 161 16.35 0.32 15.79
C ARG A 161 15.10 0.83 15.08
N ASN A 162 14.57 1.93 15.57
CA ASN A 162 13.51 2.64 14.86
C ASN A 162 14.04 3.19 13.53
N LEU A 163 13.21 3.10 12.51
CA LEU A 163 13.46 3.69 11.21
C LEU A 163 12.79 5.05 11.15
N THR A 164 13.58 6.10 11.05
CA THR A 164 13.07 7.42 10.69
C THR A 164 12.78 7.38 9.19
N THR A 165 11.52 7.18 8.83
CA THR A 165 11.09 7.06 7.44
C THR A 165 10.48 8.36 6.94
N LYS A 166 10.52 8.57 5.61
CA LYS A 166 9.81 9.63 4.93
C LYS A 166 9.26 9.13 3.59
N ALA A 167 7.97 9.35 3.37
CA ALA A 167 7.34 9.13 2.07
C ALA A 167 7.75 10.26 1.12
N THR A 168 8.26 9.91 -0.04
CA THR A 168 8.66 10.84 -1.10
C THR A 168 7.81 10.58 -2.33
N ASN A 169 7.00 11.54 -2.73
CA ASN A 169 6.13 11.40 -3.89
C ASN A 169 6.91 11.24 -5.19
N ILE A 170 6.45 10.34 -6.04
CA ILE A 170 7.01 10.04 -7.34
C ILE A 170 6.03 10.47 -8.42
N ARG A 171 6.44 11.41 -9.27
CA ARG A 171 5.59 11.95 -10.36
C ARG A 171 5.44 10.98 -11.52
N GLN A 172 6.47 10.19 -11.81
CA GLN A 172 6.49 9.21 -12.89
C GLN A 172 6.87 7.85 -12.29
N PRO A 173 5.91 7.14 -11.67
CA PRO A 173 6.19 5.90 -11.00
C PRO A 173 6.49 4.79 -12.01
N THR A 174 7.53 4.03 -11.75
CA THR A 174 7.79 2.78 -12.45
C THR A 174 6.92 1.68 -11.84
N SER A 175 6.13 1.03 -12.66
CA SER A 175 5.32 -0.11 -12.25
C SER A 175 6.19 -1.37 -12.23
N CYS A 176 6.21 -2.07 -11.10
CA CYS A 176 7.02 -3.26 -10.90
C CYS A 176 6.18 -4.39 -10.29
N LEU A 177 6.38 -5.60 -10.80
CA LEU A 177 5.84 -6.81 -10.22
C LEU A 177 6.91 -7.43 -9.31
N TYR A 178 6.68 -7.42 -8.00
CA TYR A 178 7.67 -7.86 -7.00
C TYR A 178 7.54 -9.37 -6.76
N THR A 179 8.68 -10.05 -6.62
CA THR A 179 8.73 -11.52 -6.53
C THR A 179 8.20 -12.05 -5.21
N GLY A 180 7.52 -13.18 -5.26
CA GLY A 180 7.19 -14.00 -4.10
C GLY A 180 8.36 -14.86 -3.63
N GLU A 181 8.15 -15.55 -2.51
CA GLU A 181 9.11 -16.49 -1.97
C GLU A 181 9.37 -17.64 -2.98
N GLY A 182 10.64 -17.94 -3.21
CA GLY A 182 11.05 -18.99 -4.14
C GLY A 182 10.96 -18.61 -5.63
N GLN A 183 10.47 -17.42 -5.99
CA GLN A 183 10.41 -16.97 -7.38
C GLN A 183 11.74 -16.40 -7.87
N VAL A 184 12.12 -16.75 -9.10
CA VAL A 184 13.29 -16.20 -9.77
C VAL A 184 12.83 -15.09 -10.70
N VAL A 185 13.46 -13.90 -10.60
CA VAL A 185 13.08 -12.69 -11.36
C VAL A 185 13.00 -12.94 -12.87
N SER A 186 13.94 -13.68 -13.45
CA SER A 186 14.00 -13.93 -14.88
C SER A 186 12.77 -14.69 -15.42
N TYR A 187 12.30 -15.70 -14.70
CA TYR A 187 11.09 -16.45 -15.07
C TYR A 187 9.83 -15.62 -14.86
N TYR A 188 9.81 -14.81 -13.82
CA TYR A 188 8.67 -13.99 -13.49
C TYR A 188 8.42 -12.86 -14.49
N CYS A 189 9.49 -12.30 -15.07
CA CYS A 189 9.41 -11.27 -16.10
C CYS A 189 8.96 -11.80 -17.47
N LEU A 190 9.16 -13.09 -17.72
CA LEU A 190 8.83 -13.72 -19.01
C LEU A 190 7.41 -14.29 -19.05
N SER A 191 6.78 -14.51 -17.90
CA SER A 191 5.46 -15.15 -17.78
C SER A 191 4.28 -14.16 -17.66
N ASN A 192 4.55 -12.86 -17.67
CA ASN A 192 3.58 -11.76 -17.63
C ASN A 192 3.88 -10.74 -18.71
#